data_6e516aa46d51a58a96495ddd2479ef97
#
_entry.id   6e516aa46d51a58a96495ddd2479ef97
#
_cell.length_a   1.000
_cell.length_b   1.000
_cell.length_c   1.000
_cell.angle_alpha   90.00
_cell.angle_beta   90.00
_cell.angle_gamma   90.00
#
_symmetry.space_group_name_H-M   'P 1'
#
loop_
_entity.id
_entity.type
_entity.pdbx_description
1 polymer ?
#
loop_
_entity_poly.entity_id
_entity_poly.type
_entity_poly.pdbx_seq_one_letter_code
_entity_poly.pdbx_strand_id
1 'polypeptide(L)'
;FGPAELDALVGRGRLDWRLVDGEQRFLRSCVDSLRLYPAEVPGLACPPADRTAQLAVIEEMRREGATERRIRLRHLIRAGAGVEVAAGSTVRAWLPLPSGPQVADVRIVDVTPGMVAAPEDAPQRTAFWEAEGVRKFFVEYEYLIRAPYVDLWAPEPVPAAPDARFRPAPAPCAADLAEEEPHLAFTPYLRRLASRVFDGIPEKDALARARAAYDWVTRNVDYRFQPAYLLLDSIADGCAHSLRADCGVFALTFIALCRLGGVPARWQSGLYVTPERVGNHDWAMFYVEGLGWLWADCSFGSAARREGDEARRRFYFGNLGPWRMPANSAFFSPLTPADEALRNDPFDNQLGEMCVDGRGLTSYDFEVERTARFLP
;
A
#
# COMPACT_ATOMS: atom_id res chain seq x y z
N PHE A 1 11.64 11.18 26.74
CA PHE A 1 12.59 10.10 27.10
C PHE A 1 13.86 10.71 27.65
N GLY A 2 14.37 10.15 28.75
CA GLY A 2 15.74 10.42 29.22
C GLY A 2 16.77 9.61 28.42
N PRO A 3 18.07 9.95 28.51
CA PRO A 3 19.13 9.24 27.78
C PRO A 3 19.14 7.73 28.04
N ALA A 4 18.99 7.27 29.27
CA ALA A 4 18.99 5.86 29.63
C ALA A 4 17.79 5.08 29.03
N GLU A 5 16.62 5.70 28.91
CA GLU A 5 15.44 5.11 28.27
C GLU A 5 15.64 5.00 26.75
N LEU A 6 16.26 6.03 26.17
CA LEU A 6 16.62 6.04 24.75
C LEU A 6 17.59 4.91 24.43
N ASP A 7 18.66 4.76 25.20
CA ASP A 7 19.65 3.70 25.06
C ASP A 7 19.02 2.30 25.22
N ALA A 8 18.11 2.15 26.18
CA ALA A 8 17.38 0.90 26.38
C ALA A 8 16.46 0.55 25.19
N LEU A 9 15.81 1.53 24.57
CA LEU A 9 14.98 1.34 23.38
C LEU A 9 15.84 1.02 22.15
N VAL A 10 16.99 1.67 22.00
CA VAL A 10 17.98 1.36 20.95
C VAL A 10 18.50 -0.06 21.13
N GLY A 11 18.94 -0.43 22.33
CA GLY A 11 19.48 -1.76 22.63
C GLY A 11 18.49 -2.90 22.40
N ARG A 12 17.19 -2.64 22.59
CA ARG A 12 16.10 -3.57 22.25
C ARG A 12 15.68 -3.53 20.78
N GLY A 13 16.35 -2.70 19.95
CA GLY A 13 16.02 -2.54 18.55
C GLY A 13 14.63 -1.91 18.32
N ARG A 14 14.15 -1.08 19.24
CA ARG A 14 12.81 -0.45 19.14
C ARG A 14 12.83 0.93 18.51
N LEU A 15 14.00 1.53 18.33
CA LEU A 15 14.18 2.77 17.59
C LEU A 15 15.03 2.51 16.35
N ASP A 16 14.54 2.95 15.21
CA ASP A 16 15.28 2.90 13.96
C ASP A 16 16.19 4.13 13.86
N TRP A 17 17.48 3.90 13.65
CA TRP A 17 18.49 4.93 13.60
C TRP A 17 19.58 4.63 12.58
N ARG A 18 20.32 5.66 12.18
CA ARG A 18 21.50 5.60 11.31
C ARG A 18 22.57 6.55 11.79
N LEU A 19 23.80 6.30 11.36
CA LEU A 19 24.86 7.30 11.43
C LEU A 19 24.75 8.21 10.21
N VAL A 20 24.62 9.51 10.46
CA VAL A 20 24.65 10.55 9.42
C VAL A 20 25.72 11.55 9.84
N ASP A 21 26.77 11.70 9.04
CA ASP A 21 27.93 12.53 9.34
C ASP A 21 28.56 12.24 10.71
N GLY A 22 28.60 10.96 11.11
CA GLY A 22 29.14 10.51 12.39
C GLY A 22 28.21 10.68 13.59
N GLU A 23 27.04 11.28 13.42
CA GLU A 23 26.03 11.43 14.48
C GLU A 23 24.91 10.39 14.36
N GLN A 24 24.48 9.85 15.51
CA GLN A 24 23.30 8.97 15.56
C GLN A 24 22.03 9.79 15.31
N ARG A 25 21.34 9.49 14.23
CA ARG A 25 20.06 10.11 13.85
C ARG A 25 18.95 9.08 13.88
N PHE A 26 17.82 9.45 14.45
CA PHE A 26 16.64 8.58 14.55
C PHE A 26 15.66 8.85 13.40
N LEU A 27 14.99 7.80 12.97
CA LEU A 27 13.89 7.95 12.02
C LEU A 27 12.79 8.81 12.64
N ARG A 28 12.31 9.82 11.92
CA ARG A 28 11.31 10.77 12.42
C ARG A 28 10.04 10.09 12.94
N SER A 29 9.59 9.02 12.25
CA SER A 29 8.39 8.25 12.61
C SER A 29 8.63 7.13 13.64
N CYS A 30 9.82 7.04 14.25
CA CYS A 30 10.10 5.97 15.22
C CYS A 30 9.19 6.05 16.46
N VAL A 31 8.80 7.26 16.89
CA VAL A 31 7.87 7.47 18.01
C VAL A 31 6.46 6.97 17.64
N ASP A 32 6.01 7.21 16.41
CA ASP A 32 4.71 6.71 15.93
C ASP A 32 4.70 5.18 15.84
N SER A 33 5.84 4.58 15.48
CA SER A 33 6.02 3.13 15.55
C SER A 33 5.91 2.60 16.98
N LEU A 34 6.51 3.29 17.96
CA LEU A 34 6.43 2.89 19.38
C LEU A 34 5.01 2.94 19.94
N ARG A 35 4.19 3.91 19.51
CA ARG A 35 2.79 4.04 19.93
C ARG A 35 1.93 2.81 19.62
N LEU A 36 2.34 1.99 18.64
CA LEU A 36 1.66 0.75 18.29
C LEU A 36 1.95 -0.41 19.26
N TYR A 37 2.91 -0.23 20.19
CA TYR A 37 3.36 -1.24 21.15
C TYR A 37 3.24 -0.75 22.59
N PRO A 38 2.01 -0.63 23.12
CA PRO A 38 1.76 -0.03 24.44
C PRO A 38 2.45 -0.74 25.60
N ALA A 39 2.70 -2.03 25.48
CA ALA A 39 3.42 -2.79 26.51
C ALA A 39 4.89 -2.36 26.68
N GLU A 40 5.48 -1.72 25.69
CA GLU A 40 6.88 -1.30 25.71
C GLU A 40 7.08 0.11 26.24
N VAL A 41 6.14 1.01 25.92
CA VAL A 41 6.16 2.40 26.33
C VAL A 41 4.73 2.86 26.65
N PRO A 42 4.19 2.50 27.83
CA PRO A 42 2.78 2.76 28.17
C PRO A 42 2.37 4.23 28.04
N GLY A 43 3.26 5.17 28.35
CA GLY A 43 3.01 6.61 28.24
C GLY A 43 2.84 7.14 26.81
N LEU A 44 3.20 6.34 25.79
CA LEU A 44 3.04 6.67 24.36
C LEU A 44 1.91 5.89 23.70
N ALA A 45 1.25 4.98 24.39
CA ALA A 45 0.20 4.15 23.82
C ALA A 45 -0.90 5.01 23.18
N CYS A 46 -1.32 4.62 21.98
CA CYS A 46 -2.56 5.13 21.40
C CYS A 46 -3.75 4.44 22.08
N PRO A 47 -4.89 5.12 22.21
CA PRO A 47 -6.15 4.44 22.53
C PRO A 47 -6.39 3.29 21.55
N PRO A 48 -7.02 2.20 21.98
CA PRO A 48 -7.46 1.15 21.07
C PRO A 48 -8.25 1.74 19.91
N ALA A 49 -7.93 1.32 18.70
CA ALA A 49 -8.66 1.80 17.53
C ALA A 49 -10.10 1.29 17.57
N ASP A 50 -11.07 2.17 17.31
CA ASP A 50 -12.45 1.73 17.09
C ASP A 50 -12.52 0.90 15.81
N ARG A 51 -12.96 -0.34 15.93
CA ARG A 51 -13.10 -1.31 14.83
C ARG A 51 -14.53 -1.54 14.40
N THR A 52 -15.49 -0.85 15.00
CA THR A 52 -16.94 -1.09 14.80
C THR A 52 -17.31 -1.05 13.32
N ALA A 53 -16.97 0.02 12.61
CA ALA A 53 -17.26 0.14 11.19
C ALA A 53 -16.56 -0.92 10.34
N GLN A 54 -15.30 -1.25 10.68
CA GLN A 54 -14.52 -2.28 9.99
C GLN A 54 -15.13 -3.67 10.16
N LEU A 55 -15.54 -4.03 11.37
CA LEU A 55 -16.15 -5.32 11.67
C LEU A 55 -17.54 -5.43 11.02
N ALA A 56 -18.33 -4.36 11.02
CA ALA A 56 -19.63 -4.32 10.35
C ALA A 56 -19.51 -4.59 8.84
N VAL A 57 -18.50 -3.99 8.18
CA VAL A 57 -18.23 -4.23 6.75
C VAL A 57 -17.78 -5.68 6.50
N ILE A 58 -16.94 -6.24 7.36
CA ILE A 58 -16.51 -7.64 7.24
C ILE A 58 -17.72 -8.58 7.36
N GLU A 59 -18.62 -8.32 8.29
CA GLU A 59 -19.82 -9.13 8.48
C GLU A 59 -20.80 -8.97 7.31
N GLU A 60 -20.99 -7.76 6.79
CA GLU A 60 -21.74 -7.51 5.57
C GLU A 60 -21.18 -8.34 4.40
N MET A 61 -19.87 -8.31 4.17
CA MET A 61 -19.22 -9.07 3.11
C MET A 61 -19.41 -10.59 3.27
N ARG A 62 -19.31 -11.11 4.49
CA ARG A 62 -19.53 -12.53 4.77
C ARG A 62 -20.97 -12.95 4.47
N ARG A 63 -21.94 -12.12 4.82
CA ARG A 63 -23.36 -12.41 4.62
C ARG A 63 -23.81 -12.29 3.18
N GLU A 64 -23.34 -11.25 2.48
CA GLU A 64 -23.80 -10.91 1.12
C GLU A 64 -22.87 -11.45 0.01
N GLY A 65 -21.69 -12.00 0.37
CA GLY A 65 -20.69 -12.43 -0.59
C GLY A 65 -19.89 -11.31 -1.25
N ALA A 66 -20.30 -10.06 -1.07
CA ALA A 66 -19.59 -8.86 -1.51
C ALA A 66 -20.19 -7.62 -0.82
N THR A 67 -19.46 -6.52 -0.86
CA THR A 67 -20.01 -5.18 -0.57
C THR A 67 -19.57 -4.17 -1.60
N GLU A 68 -20.33 -3.12 -1.81
CA GLU A 68 -20.05 -2.04 -2.74
C GLU A 68 -20.16 -0.69 -2.04
N ARG A 69 -19.35 0.27 -2.49
CA ARG A 69 -19.46 1.66 -2.06
C ARG A 69 -19.25 2.58 -3.26
N ARG A 70 -20.11 3.59 -3.40
CA ARG A 70 -19.89 4.71 -4.30
C ARG A 70 -19.27 5.84 -3.49
N ILE A 71 -18.09 6.29 -3.93
CA ILE A 71 -17.28 7.25 -3.18
C ILE A 71 -16.97 8.43 -4.09
N ARG A 72 -17.15 9.65 -3.57
CA ARG A 72 -16.64 10.88 -4.16
C ARG A 72 -15.42 11.30 -3.37
N LEU A 73 -14.29 11.48 -4.04
CA LEU A 73 -13.03 11.89 -3.44
C LEU A 73 -12.48 13.13 -4.14
N ARG A 74 -12.05 14.11 -3.34
CA ARG A 74 -11.29 15.26 -3.79
C ARG A 74 -9.86 15.13 -3.30
N HIS A 75 -8.92 15.26 -4.23
CA HIS A 75 -7.48 15.25 -3.96
C HIS A 75 -6.87 16.54 -4.48
N LEU A 76 -6.13 17.24 -3.64
CA LEU A 76 -5.49 18.51 -3.92
C LEU A 76 -4.02 18.45 -3.56
N ILE A 77 -3.17 19.01 -4.41
CA ILE A 77 -1.74 19.25 -4.16
C ILE A 77 -1.43 20.74 -4.37
N ARG A 78 -0.60 21.30 -3.50
CA ARG A 78 -0.24 22.72 -3.54
C ARG A 78 1.24 22.89 -3.18
N ALA A 79 1.98 23.69 -3.97
CA ALA A 79 3.32 24.11 -3.60
C ALA A 79 3.32 24.87 -2.28
N GLY A 80 4.15 24.46 -1.34
CA GLY A 80 4.27 25.08 -0.03
C GLY A 80 4.71 26.54 -0.09
N ALA A 81 4.49 27.29 0.98
CA ALA A 81 4.77 28.72 1.03
C ALA A 81 6.27 29.06 0.77
N GLY A 82 7.18 28.12 1.13
CA GLY A 82 8.61 28.28 0.91
C GLY A 82 9.10 27.99 -0.50
N VAL A 83 8.21 27.50 -1.40
CA VAL A 83 8.56 27.20 -2.79
C VAL A 83 8.29 28.42 -3.65
N GLU A 84 9.30 28.92 -4.34
CA GLU A 84 9.14 29.97 -5.33
C GLU A 84 8.47 29.43 -6.59
N VAL A 85 7.38 30.04 -7.02
CA VAL A 85 6.69 29.81 -8.29
C VAL A 85 6.39 31.16 -8.90
N ALA A 86 7.23 31.58 -9.84
CA ALA A 86 7.05 32.83 -10.59
C ALA A 86 5.92 32.68 -11.61
N ALA A 87 5.43 33.79 -12.15
CA ALA A 87 4.33 33.80 -13.14
C ALA A 87 4.65 32.99 -14.42
N GLY A 88 5.94 32.91 -14.80
CA GLY A 88 6.42 32.14 -15.96
C GLY A 88 7.01 30.75 -15.59
N SER A 89 6.99 30.34 -14.31
CA SER A 89 7.49 29.02 -13.92
C SER A 89 6.60 27.91 -14.48
N THR A 90 7.19 26.93 -15.14
CA THR A 90 6.48 25.71 -15.55
C THR A 90 6.27 24.80 -14.34
N VAL A 91 5.01 24.53 -14.01
CA VAL A 91 4.62 23.66 -12.91
C VAL A 91 3.93 22.43 -13.45
N ARG A 92 4.43 21.25 -13.07
CA ARG A 92 3.81 19.95 -13.37
C ARG A 92 3.31 19.30 -12.09
N ALA A 93 2.17 18.63 -12.18
CA ALA A 93 1.60 17.90 -11.06
C ALA A 93 0.93 16.60 -11.51
N TRP A 94 1.02 15.57 -10.69
CA TRP A 94 0.38 14.26 -10.90
C TRP A 94 -0.36 13.88 -9.62
N LEU A 95 -1.65 13.58 -9.72
CA LEU A 95 -2.46 13.08 -8.62
C LEU A 95 -3.03 11.71 -8.95
N PRO A 96 -3.06 10.75 -8.00
CA PRO A 96 -3.56 9.41 -8.26
C PRO A 96 -5.04 9.40 -8.64
N LEU A 97 -5.39 8.57 -9.63
CA LEU A 97 -6.77 8.29 -10.06
C LEU A 97 -7.13 6.82 -9.77
N PRO A 98 -8.41 6.54 -9.49
CA PRO A 98 -8.86 5.17 -9.25
C PRO A 98 -8.57 4.25 -10.44
N SER A 99 -8.04 3.05 -10.16
CA SER A 99 -7.70 2.03 -11.16
C SER A 99 -7.84 0.64 -10.54
N GLY A 100 -7.83 -0.42 -11.39
CA GLY A 100 -7.80 -1.80 -10.92
C GLY A 100 -9.13 -2.54 -10.99
N PRO A 101 -9.10 -3.87 -10.78
CA PRO A 101 -10.23 -4.75 -11.05
C PRO A 101 -11.41 -4.58 -10.09
N GLN A 102 -11.21 -3.96 -8.93
CA GLN A 102 -12.27 -3.69 -7.95
C GLN A 102 -12.96 -2.34 -8.16
N VAL A 103 -12.56 -1.56 -9.19
CA VAL A 103 -13.09 -0.21 -9.45
C VAL A 103 -13.86 -0.18 -10.76
N ALA A 104 -14.97 0.53 -10.75
CA ALA A 104 -15.81 0.81 -11.93
C ALA A 104 -16.39 2.22 -11.87
N ASP A 105 -17.01 2.66 -12.96
CA ASP A 105 -17.75 3.93 -13.06
C ASP A 105 -16.94 5.15 -12.59
N VAL A 106 -15.67 5.25 -12.95
CA VAL A 106 -14.83 6.41 -12.61
C VAL A 106 -15.29 7.62 -13.41
N ARG A 107 -15.69 8.68 -12.71
CA ARG A 107 -16.17 9.92 -13.31
C ARG A 107 -15.48 11.12 -12.67
N ILE A 108 -14.84 11.97 -13.47
CA ILE A 108 -14.33 13.27 -13.03
C ILE A 108 -15.51 14.21 -12.80
N VAL A 109 -15.59 14.79 -11.61
CA VAL A 109 -16.69 15.68 -11.19
C VAL A 109 -16.27 17.14 -11.29
N ASP A 110 -15.08 17.45 -10.79
CA ASP A 110 -14.49 18.81 -10.81
C ASP A 110 -12.97 18.69 -10.84
N VAL A 111 -12.31 19.64 -11.50
CA VAL A 111 -10.87 19.53 -11.72
C VAL A 111 -10.27 20.90 -12.08
N THR A 112 -9.02 21.13 -11.69
CA THR A 112 -8.24 22.25 -12.25
C THR A 112 -8.19 22.11 -13.78
N PRO A 113 -8.51 23.16 -14.55
CA PRO A 113 -8.48 23.12 -16.02
C PRO A 113 -7.14 22.65 -16.58
N GLY A 114 -7.18 22.01 -17.76
CA GLY A 114 -5.97 21.50 -18.44
C GLY A 114 -5.52 20.10 -18.00
N MET A 115 -6.32 19.40 -17.20
CA MET A 115 -6.00 18.04 -16.77
C MET A 115 -5.97 17.04 -17.93
N VAL A 116 -4.98 16.18 -17.94
CA VAL A 116 -4.88 14.98 -18.81
C VAL A 116 -4.88 13.75 -17.93
N ALA A 117 -5.82 12.82 -18.15
CA ALA A 117 -5.86 11.57 -17.42
C ALA A 117 -4.94 10.54 -18.09
N ALA A 118 -4.15 9.84 -17.29
CA ALA A 118 -3.42 8.66 -17.76
C ALA A 118 -4.41 7.55 -18.19
N PRO A 119 -4.01 6.67 -19.13
CA PRO A 119 -4.81 5.51 -19.53
C PRO A 119 -5.24 4.66 -18.32
N GLU A 120 -6.35 3.96 -18.45
CA GLU A 120 -6.90 3.15 -17.34
C GLU A 120 -5.99 1.99 -16.92
N ASP A 121 -5.15 1.52 -17.83
CA ASP A 121 -4.19 0.44 -17.63
C ASP A 121 -2.77 0.94 -17.30
N ALA A 122 -2.59 2.26 -17.12
CA ALA A 122 -1.30 2.80 -16.69
C ALA A 122 -0.90 2.19 -15.34
N PRO A 123 0.35 1.72 -15.16
CA PRO A 123 0.82 1.10 -13.92
C PRO A 123 0.66 2.00 -12.70
N GLN A 124 0.82 3.31 -12.88
CA GLN A 124 0.49 4.36 -11.92
C GLN A 124 -0.47 5.34 -12.59
N ARG A 125 -1.78 5.15 -12.41
CA ARG A 125 -2.79 5.98 -13.05
C ARG A 125 -2.92 7.33 -12.39
N THR A 126 -2.75 8.41 -13.15
CA THR A 126 -2.73 9.79 -12.63
C THR A 126 -3.57 10.77 -13.45
N ALA A 127 -4.03 11.82 -12.79
CA ALA A 127 -4.40 13.10 -13.39
C ALA A 127 -3.14 13.94 -13.47
N PHE A 128 -2.80 14.44 -14.65
CA PHE A 128 -1.61 15.24 -14.94
C PHE A 128 -1.97 16.66 -15.34
N TRP A 129 -1.14 17.61 -14.94
CA TRP A 129 -1.17 19.02 -15.38
C TRP A 129 0.22 19.52 -15.69
N GLU A 130 0.30 20.38 -16.68
CA GLU A 130 1.41 21.29 -16.93
C GLU A 130 0.84 22.69 -17.14
N ALA A 131 1.28 23.64 -16.33
CA ALA A 131 0.75 25.01 -16.38
C ALA A 131 1.80 26.02 -15.90
N GLU A 132 1.71 27.26 -16.38
CA GLU A 132 2.60 28.34 -15.97
C GLU A 132 2.07 29.06 -14.72
N GLY A 133 2.92 29.27 -13.72
CA GLY A 133 2.63 30.05 -12.52
C GLY A 133 1.55 29.48 -11.59
N VAL A 134 1.05 28.28 -11.86
CA VAL A 134 -0.03 27.66 -11.08
C VAL A 134 0.55 26.92 -9.88
N ARG A 135 0.14 27.29 -8.67
CA ARG A 135 0.64 26.71 -7.42
C ARG A 135 -0.20 25.56 -6.88
N LYS A 136 -1.40 25.33 -7.40
CA LYS A 136 -2.38 24.43 -6.83
C LYS A 136 -3.15 23.69 -7.92
N PHE A 137 -3.21 22.36 -7.80
CA PHE A 137 -3.99 21.49 -8.67
C PHE A 137 -4.88 20.59 -7.82
N PHE A 138 -6.05 20.27 -8.34
CA PHE A 138 -6.94 19.32 -7.71
C PHE A 138 -7.73 18.53 -8.75
N VAL A 139 -8.16 17.35 -8.34
CA VAL A 139 -9.16 16.54 -9.03
C VAL A 139 -10.19 16.06 -8.03
N GLU A 140 -11.47 16.13 -8.40
CA GLU A 140 -12.58 15.51 -7.69
C GLU A 140 -13.23 14.47 -8.60
N TYR A 141 -13.35 13.26 -8.12
CA TYR A 141 -13.90 12.14 -8.89
C TYR A 141 -14.83 11.28 -8.05
N GLU A 142 -15.75 10.63 -8.75
CA GLU A 142 -16.55 9.54 -8.19
C GLU A 142 -16.10 8.21 -8.77
N TYR A 143 -16.23 7.16 -7.96
CA TYR A 143 -15.99 5.79 -8.39
C TYR A 143 -16.86 4.81 -7.60
N LEU A 144 -17.16 3.69 -8.24
CA LEU A 144 -17.75 2.53 -7.58
C LEU A 144 -16.63 1.56 -7.22
N ILE A 145 -16.60 1.11 -5.96
CA ILE A 145 -15.68 0.04 -5.55
C ILE A 145 -16.47 -1.15 -5.04
N ARG A 146 -16.08 -2.35 -5.48
CA ARG A 146 -16.62 -3.62 -5.03
C ARG A 146 -15.55 -4.42 -4.31
N ALA A 147 -15.91 -4.91 -3.13
CA ALA A 147 -15.09 -5.81 -2.33
C ALA A 147 -15.79 -7.18 -2.26
N PRO A 148 -15.38 -8.16 -3.07
CA PRO A 148 -15.91 -9.53 -3.00
C PRO A 148 -15.39 -10.23 -1.74
N TYR A 149 -16.14 -11.24 -1.28
CA TYR A 149 -15.73 -12.11 -0.17
C TYR A 149 -15.49 -13.53 -0.67
N VAL A 150 -14.36 -14.09 -0.24
CA VAL A 150 -14.02 -15.51 -0.46
C VAL A 150 -13.54 -16.08 0.87
N ASP A 151 -14.17 -17.15 1.33
CA ASP A 151 -13.70 -17.86 2.51
C ASP A 151 -12.61 -18.86 2.14
N LEU A 152 -11.35 -18.42 2.22
CA LEU A 152 -10.18 -19.29 1.95
C LEU A 152 -9.88 -20.29 3.08
N TRP A 153 -10.65 -20.26 4.16
CA TRP A 153 -10.50 -21.20 5.30
C TRP A 153 -11.55 -22.30 5.27
N ALA A 154 -12.51 -22.21 4.34
CA ALA A 154 -13.43 -23.30 4.05
C ALA A 154 -12.67 -24.51 3.46
N PRO A 155 -13.16 -25.75 3.68
CA PRO A 155 -12.56 -26.95 3.06
C PRO A 155 -12.49 -26.86 1.52
N GLU A 156 -13.50 -26.28 0.90
CA GLU A 156 -13.61 -26.05 -0.54
C GLU A 156 -13.96 -24.57 -0.77
N PRO A 157 -12.96 -23.70 -0.94
CA PRO A 157 -13.21 -22.29 -1.22
C PRO A 157 -13.91 -22.11 -2.56
N VAL A 158 -14.92 -21.25 -2.58
CA VAL A 158 -15.68 -20.92 -3.78
C VAL A 158 -15.25 -19.53 -4.30
N PRO A 159 -14.95 -19.37 -5.60
CA PRO A 159 -14.60 -18.08 -6.15
C PRO A 159 -15.75 -17.07 -6.00
N ALA A 160 -15.42 -15.79 -5.84
CA ALA A 160 -16.43 -14.75 -5.83
C ALA A 160 -17.17 -14.69 -7.17
N ALA A 161 -18.48 -14.42 -7.11
CA ALA A 161 -19.28 -14.26 -8.31
C ALA A 161 -18.77 -13.08 -9.15
N PRO A 162 -18.56 -13.27 -10.46
CA PRO A 162 -18.13 -12.22 -11.36
C PRO A 162 -19.22 -11.15 -11.49
N ASP A 163 -18.80 -9.93 -11.79
CA ASP A 163 -19.68 -8.80 -12.04
C ASP A 163 -19.18 -8.04 -13.28
N ALA A 164 -20.01 -8.00 -14.31
CA ALA A 164 -19.64 -7.43 -15.62
C ALA A 164 -19.35 -5.92 -15.59
N ARG A 165 -19.73 -5.22 -14.54
CA ARG A 165 -19.39 -3.80 -14.36
C ARG A 165 -17.90 -3.59 -14.07
N PHE A 166 -17.22 -4.60 -13.55
CA PHE A 166 -15.82 -4.56 -13.13
C PHE A 166 -14.95 -5.34 -14.12
N ARG A 167 -13.88 -4.69 -14.59
CA ARG A 167 -12.93 -5.33 -15.50
C ARG A 167 -12.12 -6.38 -14.74
N PRO A 168 -12.06 -7.63 -15.20
CA PRO A 168 -11.23 -8.63 -14.56
C PRO A 168 -9.75 -8.25 -14.64
N ALA A 169 -8.99 -8.61 -13.60
CA ALA A 169 -7.54 -8.48 -13.65
C ALA A 169 -6.98 -9.35 -14.79
N PRO A 170 -5.94 -8.89 -15.51
CA PRO A 170 -5.26 -9.70 -16.52
C PRO A 170 -4.81 -11.05 -15.96
N ALA A 171 -4.86 -12.10 -16.78
CA ALA A 171 -4.37 -13.42 -16.40
C ALA A 171 -2.92 -13.35 -15.89
N PRO A 172 -2.49 -14.26 -14.99
CA PRO A 172 -1.12 -14.30 -14.52
C PRO A 172 -0.15 -14.56 -15.69
N CYS A 173 1.02 -13.95 -15.59
CA CYS A 173 2.07 -14.08 -16.60
C CYS A 173 3.43 -14.33 -15.92
N ALA A 174 4.48 -14.53 -16.72
CA ALA A 174 5.82 -14.83 -16.20
C ALA A 174 6.37 -13.75 -15.26
N ALA A 175 6.02 -12.47 -15.47
CA ALA A 175 6.43 -11.38 -14.60
C ALA A 175 5.88 -11.51 -13.17
N ASP A 176 4.72 -12.16 -13.00
CA ASP A 176 4.11 -12.35 -11.68
C ASP A 176 4.82 -13.42 -10.83
N LEU A 177 5.80 -14.11 -11.41
CA LEU A 177 6.66 -15.10 -10.75
C LEU A 177 8.13 -14.69 -10.74
N ALA A 178 8.48 -13.61 -11.46
CA ALA A 178 9.85 -13.14 -11.59
C ALA A 178 10.28 -12.28 -10.39
N GLU A 179 11.58 -12.19 -10.20
CA GLU A 179 12.17 -11.17 -9.33
C GLU A 179 12.15 -9.79 -10.02
N GLU A 180 12.18 -8.73 -9.22
CA GLU A 180 12.27 -7.34 -9.66
C GLU A 180 13.32 -6.64 -8.81
N GLU A 181 14.57 -6.67 -9.31
CA GLU A 181 15.70 -6.07 -8.60
C GLU A 181 15.59 -4.54 -8.50
N PRO A 182 16.09 -3.95 -7.41
CA PRO A 182 16.71 -4.61 -6.24
C PRO A 182 15.70 -5.01 -5.16
N HIS A 183 14.45 -4.59 -5.23
CA HIS A 183 13.51 -4.61 -4.10
C HIS A 183 12.77 -5.94 -3.92
N LEU A 184 12.60 -6.70 -5.00
CA LEU A 184 12.08 -8.08 -5.03
C LEU A 184 13.14 -9.07 -5.53
N ALA A 185 14.41 -8.86 -5.18
CA ALA A 185 15.50 -9.78 -5.53
C ALA A 185 15.35 -11.10 -4.76
N PHE A 186 15.55 -12.22 -5.46
CA PHE A 186 15.51 -13.54 -4.85
C PHE A 186 16.87 -13.93 -4.29
N THR A 187 17.30 -13.24 -3.23
CA THR A 187 18.58 -13.46 -2.57
C THR A 187 18.72 -14.90 -2.04
N PRO A 188 19.95 -15.40 -1.81
CA PRO A 188 20.16 -16.69 -1.17
C PRO A 188 19.45 -16.80 0.20
N TYR A 189 19.35 -15.70 0.94
CA TYR A 189 18.64 -15.68 2.22
C TYR A 189 17.13 -15.86 2.03
N LEU A 190 16.51 -15.11 1.13
CA LEU A 190 15.07 -15.24 0.83
C LEU A 190 14.73 -16.62 0.27
N ARG A 191 15.58 -17.21 -0.60
CA ARG A 191 15.40 -18.59 -1.09
C ARG A 191 15.45 -19.62 0.06
N ARG A 192 16.39 -19.47 0.99
CA ARG A 192 16.47 -20.31 2.17
C ARG A 192 15.28 -20.12 3.12
N LEU A 193 14.80 -18.88 3.29
CA LEU A 193 13.60 -18.60 4.05
C LEU A 193 12.38 -19.25 3.41
N ALA A 194 12.18 -19.07 2.11
CA ALA A 194 11.09 -19.68 1.35
C ALA A 194 11.10 -21.23 1.48
N SER A 195 12.29 -21.86 1.39
CA SER A 195 12.40 -23.31 1.56
C SER A 195 11.93 -23.79 2.94
N ARG A 196 12.10 -22.97 3.99
CA ARG A 196 11.61 -23.28 5.34
C ARG A 196 10.11 -23.01 5.50
N VAL A 197 9.64 -21.89 4.91
CA VAL A 197 8.21 -21.51 4.95
C VAL A 197 7.35 -22.55 4.24
N PHE A 198 7.87 -23.13 3.17
CA PHE A 198 7.15 -24.09 2.33
C PHE A 198 7.51 -25.55 2.59
N ASP A 199 8.29 -25.83 3.65
CA ASP A 199 8.67 -27.20 3.99
C ASP A 199 7.44 -28.09 4.18
N GLY A 200 7.43 -29.24 3.48
CA GLY A 200 6.29 -30.17 3.49
C GLY A 200 5.06 -29.73 2.70
N ILE A 201 5.02 -28.54 2.10
CA ILE A 201 3.88 -28.07 1.30
C ILE A 201 4.13 -28.40 -0.18
N PRO A 202 3.24 -29.16 -0.85
CA PRO A 202 3.39 -29.51 -2.26
C PRO A 202 3.50 -28.27 -3.16
N GLU A 203 4.34 -28.35 -4.21
CA GLU A 203 4.52 -27.22 -5.15
C GLU A 203 3.24 -26.82 -5.88
N LYS A 204 2.38 -27.79 -6.16
CA LYS A 204 1.11 -27.55 -6.83
C LYS A 204 0.02 -26.94 -5.95
N ASP A 205 0.23 -26.88 -4.62
CA ASP A 205 -0.76 -26.31 -3.70
C ASP A 205 -0.48 -24.82 -3.49
N ALA A 206 -0.85 -24.03 -4.50
CA ALA A 206 -0.67 -22.57 -4.50
C ALA A 206 -1.36 -21.89 -3.32
N LEU A 207 -2.56 -22.35 -2.93
CA LEU A 207 -3.29 -21.76 -1.80
C LEU A 207 -2.59 -22.02 -0.47
N ALA A 208 -2.13 -23.25 -0.21
CA ALA A 208 -1.41 -23.57 1.01
C ALA A 208 -0.07 -22.81 1.08
N ARG A 209 0.64 -22.67 -0.04
CA ARG A 209 1.88 -21.88 -0.11
C ARG A 209 1.64 -20.39 0.14
N ALA A 210 0.64 -19.77 -0.51
CA ALA A 210 0.25 -18.39 -0.25
C ALA A 210 -0.13 -18.18 1.22
N ARG A 211 -0.87 -19.12 1.81
CA ARG A 211 -1.24 -19.10 3.24
C ARG A 211 -0.02 -19.16 4.15
N ALA A 212 0.93 -20.05 3.86
CA ALA A 212 2.16 -20.16 4.63
C ALA A 212 3.01 -18.88 4.56
N ALA A 213 3.10 -18.25 3.37
CA ALA A 213 3.75 -16.95 3.21
C ALA A 213 3.04 -15.85 4.04
N TYR A 214 1.71 -15.78 3.97
CA TYR A 214 0.90 -14.84 4.75
C TYR A 214 1.05 -15.06 6.26
N ASP A 215 0.99 -16.30 6.70
CA ASP A 215 1.17 -16.68 8.10
C ASP A 215 2.56 -16.31 8.60
N TRP A 216 3.60 -16.58 7.81
CA TRP A 216 4.96 -16.21 8.17
C TRP A 216 5.10 -14.69 8.32
N VAL A 217 4.69 -13.92 7.31
CA VAL A 217 4.81 -12.47 7.30
C VAL A 217 4.01 -11.84 8.45
N THR A 218 2.74 -12.20 8.61
CA THR A 218 1.88 -11.60 9.64
C THR A 218 2.23 -12.00 11.07
N ARG A 219 2.93 -13.13 11.28
CA ARG A 219 3.29 -13.62 12.61
C ARG A 219 4.68 -13.19 13.07
N ASN A 220 5.61 -12.98 12.14
CA ASN A 220 7.01 -12.74 12.47
C ASN A 220 7.43 -11.28 12.28
N VAL A 221 6.72 -10.50 11.46
CA VAL A 221 7.10 -9.15 11.13
C VAL A 221 6.30 -8.14 11.97
N ASP A 222 7.02 -7.21 12.60
CA ASP A 222 6.44 -6.12 13.37
C ASP A 222 6.16 -4.92 12.46
N TYR A 223 4.98 -4.28 12.63
CA TYR A 223 4.68 -3.04 11.91
C TYR A 223 5.54 -1.89 12.43
N ARG A 224 6.29 -1.27 11.52
CA ARG A 224 7.10 -0.09 11.77
C ARG A 224 7.11 0.80 10.56
N PHE A 225 6.90 2.09 10.78
CA PHE A 225 7.09 3.07 9.72
C PHE A 225 8.52 2.99 9.19
N GLN A 226 8.66 2.96 7.89
CA GLN A 226 9.94 2.87 7.19
C GLN A 226 10.41 4.25 6.73
N PRO A 227 11.71 4.42 6.45
CA PRO A 227 12.18 5.57 5.68
C PRO A 227 11.62 5.53 4.26
N ALA A 228 11.76 6.63 3.50
CA ALA A 228 11.42 6.61 2.09
C ALA A 228 12.07 5.40 1.41
N TYR A 229 11.30 4.65 0.63
CA TYR A 229 11.76 3.37 0.04
C TYR A 229 12.98 3.53 -0.87
N LEU A 230 13.15 4.72 -1.46
CA LEU A 230 14.34 5.09 -2.21
C LEU A 230 15.64 4.99 -1.39
N LEU A 231 15.56 4.99 -0.06
CA LEU A 231 16.69 4.86 0.86
C LEU A 231 16.92 3.41 1.32
N LEU A 232 16.18 2.44 0.78
CA LEU A 232 16.30 1.02 1.08
C LEU A 232 17.00 0.29 -0.06
N ASP A 233 18.05 -0.47 0.25
CA ASP A 233 18.83 -1.21 -0.75
C ASP A 233 18.01 -2.35 -1.38
N SER A 234 17.32 -3.14 -0.55
CA SER A 234 16.43 -4.21 -0.96
C SER A 234 15.29 -4.32 0.05
N ILE A 235 14.04 -4.18 -0.40
CA ILE A 235 12.90 -4.10 0.52
C ILE A 235 12.55 -5.47 1.10
N ALA A 236 12.34 -6.48 0.26
CA ALA A 236 11.90 -7.80 0.71
C ALA A 236 13.00 -8.52 1.53
N ASP A 237 14.25 -8.46 1.08
CA ASP A 237 15.38 -9.06 1.78
C ASP A 237 15.67 -8.35 3.10
N GLY A 238 15.69 -7.01 3.08
CA GLY A 238 15.85 -6.19 4.29
C GLY A 238 14.78 -6.45 5.34
N CYS A 239 13.53 -6.65 4.93
CA CYS A 239 12.44 -7.04 5.82
C CYS A 239 12.65 -8.45 6.39
N ALA A 240 13.06 -9.42 5.58
CA ALA A 240 13.30 -10.79 6.03
C ALA A 240 14.40 -10.87 7.10
N HIS A 241 15.40 -9.96 7.05
CA HIS A 241 16.44 -9.84 8.05
C HIS A 241 16.01 -9.05 9.29
N SER A 242 15.34 -7.91 9.10
CA SER A 242 15.01 -6.99 10.18
C SER A 242 13.72 -7.36 10.92
N LEU A 243 12.84 -8.08 10.27
CA LEU A 243 11.46 -8.39 10.72
C LEU A 243 10.65 -7.11 11.02
N ARG A 244 10.86 -6.06 10.23
CA ARG A 244 10.22 -4.74 10.36
C ARG A 244 9.66 -4.30 9.03
N ALA A 245 8.42 -3.83 9.02
CA ALA A 245 7.72 -3.44 7.82
C ALA A 245 6.66 -2.37 8.08
N ASP A 246 6.44 -1.46 7.14
CA ASP A 246 5.17 -0.77 6.95
C ASP A 246 4.34 -1.49 5.88
N CYS A 247 3.24 -0.88 5.43
CA CYS A 247 2.30 -1.57 4.54
C CYS A 247 2.95 -2.08 3.24
N GLY A 248 3.76 -1.25 2.58
CA GLY A 248 4.41 -1.63 1.33
C GLY A 248 5.50 -2.68 1.51
N VAL A 249 6.30 -2.56 2.55
CA VAL A 249 7.32 -3.58 2.89
C VAL A 249 6.67 -4.93 3.21
N PHE A 250 5.55 -4.93 3.94
CA PHE A 250 4.74 -6.14 4.15
C PHE A 250 4.27 -6.76 2.84
N ALA A 251 3.72 -5.94 1.94
CA ALA A 251 3.20 -6.38 0.65
C ALA A 251 4.32 -6.98 -0.22
N LEU A 252 5.45 -6.28 -0.37
CA LEU A 252 6.58 -6.75 -1.19
C LEU A 252 7.22 -8.02 -0.61
N THR A 253 7.34 -8.15 0.71
CA THR A 253 7.86 -9.38 1.35
C THR A 253 6.92 -10.57 1.10
N PHE A 254 5.62 -10.37 1.19
CA PHE A 254 4.63 -11.40 0.86
C PHE A 254 4.71 -11.81 -0.62
N ILE A 255 4.81 -10.82 -1.53
CA ILE A 255 4.95 -11.05 -2.98
C ILE A 255 6.22 -11.86 -3.28
N ALA A 256 7.37 -11.48 -2.67
CA ALA A 256 8.63 -12.21 -2.86
C ALA A 256 8.51 -13.67 -2.42
N LEU A 257 7.92 -13.94 -1.26
CA LEU A 257 7.68 -15.32 -0.78
C LEU A 257 6.71 -16.08 -1.69
N CYS A 258 5.60 -15.46 -2.11
CA CYS A 258 4.66 -16.09 -3.04
C CYS A 258 5.35 -16.50 -4.34
N ARG A 259 6.08 -15.58 -4.98
CA ARG A 259 6.79 -15.82 -6.24
C ARG A 259 7.84 -16.93 -6.08
N LEU A 260 8.63 -16.92 -5.00
CA LEU A 260 9.55 -18.01 -4.64
C LEU A 260 8.84 -19.35 -4.38
N GLY A 261 7.61 -19.29 -3.93
CA GLY A 261 6.73 -20.44 -3.74
C GLY A 261 6.00 -20.91 -5.00
N GLY A 262 6.24 -20.28 -6.16
CA GLY A 262 5.53 -20.60 -7.41
C GLY A 262 4.10 -20.07 -7.46
N VAL A 263 3.73 -19.12 -6.60
CA VAL A 263 2.43 -18.47 -6.59
C VAL A 263 2.55 -17.11 -7.28
N PRO A 264 1.84 -16.88 -8.41
CA PRO A 264 1.85 -15.57 -9.05
C PRO A 264 1.34 -14.49 -8.10
N ALA A 265 2.08 -13.39 -7.99
CA ALA A 265 1.73 -12.31 -7.07
C ALA A 265 2.10 -10.93 -7.63
N ARG A 266 1.28 -9.91 -7.33
CA ARG A 266 1.36 -8.54 -7.83
C ARG A 266 1.25 -7.53 -6.70
N TRP A 267 1.87 -6.39 -6.94
CA TRP A 267 1.66 -5.17 -6.16
C TRP A 267 0.32 -4.52 -6.50
N GLN A 268 -0.30 -3.96 -5.49
CA GLN A 268 -1.38 -2.99 -5.64
C GLN A 268 -1.30 -1.98 -4.51
N SER A 269 -1.45 -0.70 -4.84
CA SER A 269 -1.43 0.39 -3.85
C SER A 269 -2.38 1.51 -4.24
N GLY A 270 -2.60 2.43 -3.31
CA GLY A 270 -3.45 3.58 -3.51
C GLY A 270 -3.87 4.23 -2.19
N LEU A 271 -5.14 4.53 -2.06
CA LEU A 271 -5.64 5.26 -0.90
C LEU A 271 -6.51 4.37 0.01
N TYR A 272 -6.33 4.50 1.31
CA TYR A 272 -7.24 3.96 2.32
C TYR A 272 -8.28 5.03 2.65
N VAL A 273 -9.49 4.84 2.12
CA VAL A 273 -10.57 5.83 2.14
C VAL A 273 -11.67 5.36 3.09
N THR A 274 -11.73 5.96 4.27
CA THR A 274 -12.82 5.73 5.24
C THR A 274 -13.69 6.99 5.35
N PRO A 275 -14.88 6.90 5.99
CA PRO A 275 -15.69 8.09 6.23
C PRO A 275 -14.97 9.19 7.02
N GLU A 276 -13.98 8.81 7.86
CA GLU A 276 -13.30 9.73 8.78
C GLU A 276 -12.02 10.31 8.18
N ARG A 277 -11.36 9.56 7.27
CA ARG A 277 -10.05 9.97 6.77
C ARG A 277 -9.67 9.31 5.45
N VAL A 278 -8.75 9.95 4.74
CA VAL A 278 -8.06 9.39 3.57
C VAL A 278 -6.58 9.28 3.88
N GLY A 279 -6.04 8.07 3.81
CA GLY A 279 -4.63 7.76 4.03
C GLY A 279 -4.02 7.06 2.82
N ASN A 280 -2.71 6.80 2.87
CA ASN A 280 -2.00 5.97 1.92
C ASN A 280 -2.04 4.51 2.36
N HIS A 281 -2.06 3.57 1.42
CA HIS A 281 -2.01 2.15 1.76
C HIS A 281 -1.57 1.26 0.61
N ASP A 282 -0.90 0.15 0.97
CA ASP A 282 -0.34 -0.84 0.07
C ASP A 282 -0.79 -2.23 0.48
N TRP A 283 -0.99 -3.09 -0.52
CA TRP A 283 -1.37 -4.48 -0.35
C TRP A 283 -0.90 -5.33 -1.53
N ALA A 284 -1.11 -6.63 -1.45
CA ALA A 284 -0.74 -7.56 -2.51
C ALA A 284 -1.96 -8.22 -3.14
N MET A 285 -1.79 -8.68 -4.37
CA MET A 285 -2.64 -9.66 -5.03
C MET A 285 -1.85 -10.95 -5.23
N PHE A 286 -2.52 -12.09 -5.15
CA PHE A 286 -1.97 -13.40 -5.47
C PHE A 286 -2.99 -14.23 -6.24
N TYR A 287 -2.52 -15.17 -7.07
CA TYR A 287 -3.39 -15.95 -7.94
C TYR A 287 -3.44 -17.41 -7.50
N VAL A 288 -4.64 -17.95 -7.47
CA VAL A 288 -4.89 -19.38 -7.25
C VAL A 288 -5.78 -19.88 -8.38
N GLU A 289 -5.36 -20.94 -9.07
CA GLU A 289 -6.14 -21.55 -10.12
C GLU A 289 -7.53 -22.00 -9.60
N GLY A 290 -8.58 -21.69 -10.35
CA GLY A 290 -9.97 -21.95 -9.95
C GLY A 290 -10.58 -20.87 -9.06
N LEU A 291 -9.79 -20.07 -8.32
CA LEU A 291 -10.26 -18.95 -7.50
C LEU A 291 -10.00 -17.59 -8.15
N GLY A 292 -9.00 -17.51 -9.04
CA GLY A 292 -8.58 -16.27 -9.67
C GLY A 292 -7.65 -15.42 -8.82
N TRP A 293 -7.63 -14.12 -9.09
CA TRP A 293 -6.88 -13.15 -8.30
C TRP A 293 -7.58 -12.85 -6.97
N LEU A 294 -6.81 -12.97 -5.91
CA LEU A 294 -7.20 -12.73 -4.53
C LEU A 294 -6.31 -11.65 -3.93
N TRP A 295 -6.68 -11.09 -2.78
CA TRP A 295 -5.91 -10.04 -2.13
C TRP A 295 -5.30 -10.50 -0.81
N ALA A 296 -4.19 -9.90 -0.43
CA ALA A 296 -3.61 -10.06 0.89
C ALA A 296 -3.19 -8.70 1.45
N ASP A 297 -3.77 -8.33 2.59
CA ASP A 297 -3.34 -7.17 3.36
C ASP A 297 -2.59 -7.64 4.61
N CYS A 298 -1.29 -7.86 4.45
CA CYS A 298 -0.45 -8.41 5.51
C CYS A 298 -0.30 -7.46 6.70
N SER A 299 -0.32 -6.14 6.45
CA SER A 299 -0.19 -5.15 7.51
C SER A 299 -1.41 -5.10 8.42
N PHE A 300 -2.62 -5.16 7.85
CA PHE A 300 -3.86 -5.28 8.62
C PHE A 300 -3.99 -6.67 9.27
N GLY A 301 -3.49 -7.73 8.62
CA GLY A 301 -3.38 -9.05 9.22
C GLY A 301 -2.47 -9.07 10.44
N SER A 302 -1.29 -8.43 10.36
CA SER A 302 -0.37 -8.27 11.49
C SER A 302 -0.99 -7.44 12.61
N ALA A 303 -1.70 -6.34 12.28
CA ALA A 303 -2.42 -5.53 13.26
C ALA A 303 -3.51 -6.35 13.98
N ALA A 304 -4.30 -7.14 13.25
CA ALA A 304 -5.33 -8.01 13.83
C ALA A 304 -4.71 -9.05 14.78
N ARG A 305 -3.56 -9.64 14.40
CA ARG A 305 -2.81 -10.55 15.27
C ARG A 305 -2.38 -9.86 16.58
N ARG A 306 -1.81 -8.67 16.51
CA ARG A 306 -1.41 -7.91 17.72
C ARG A 306 -2.59 -7.61 18.64
N GLU A 307 -3.77 -7.41 18.07
CA GLU A 307 -5.03 -7.16 18.80
C GLU A 307 -5.72 -8.46 19.26
N GLY A 308 -5.15 -9.65 18.97
CA GLY A 308 -5.72 -10.94 19.34
C GLY A 308 -6.93 -11.36 18.50
N ASP A 309 -7.20 -10.71 17.37
CA ASP A 309 -8.35 -10.95 16.51
C ASP A 309 -7.96 -11.85 15.31
N GLU A 310 -7.96 -13.16 15.55
CA GLU A 310 -7.62 -14.15 14.51
C GLU A 310 -8.66 -14.20 13.38
N ALA A 311 -9.94 -13.92 13.65
CA ALA A 311 -10.98 -13.91 12.64
C ALA A 311 -10.76 -12.78 11.63
N ARG A 312 -10.37 -11.60 12.10
CA ARG A 312 -10.02 -10.46 11.26
C ARG A 312 -8.68 -10.68 10.55
N ARG A 313 -7.68 -11.32 11.20
CA ARG A 313 -6.43 -11.71 10.54
C ARG A 313 -6.71 -12.63 9.34
N ARG A 314 -7.57 -13.64 9.53
CA ARG A 314 -7.97 -14.56 8.47
C ARG A 314 -8.71 -13.86 7.33
N PHE A 315 -9.54 -12.86 7.64
CA PHE A 315 -10.23 -12.08 6.62
C PHE A 315 -9.27 -11.41 5.63
N TYR A 316 -8.16 -10.86 6.09
CA TYR A 316 -7.18 -10.17 5.24
C TYR A 316 -6.29 -11.10 4.42
N PHE A 317 -6.52 -12.38 4.45
CA PHE A 317 -6.02 -13.35 3.49
C PHE A 317 -7.15 -13.78 2.55
N GLY A 318 -7.14 -13.26 1.35
CA GLY A 318 -8.16 -13.47 0.32
C GLY A 318 -9.04 -12.24 0.08
N ASN A 319 -9.19 -11.34 1.06
CA ASN A 319 -10.19 -10.28 1.02
C ASN A 319 -9.63 -8.91 1.38
N LEU A 320 -10.27 -7.87 0.82
CA LEU A 320 -10.11 -6.47 1.22
C LEU A 320 -11.48 -5.85 1.47
N GLY A 321 -11.56 -4.91 2.42
CA GLY A 321 -12.75 -4.07 2.55
C GLY A 321 -12.83 -3.01 1.43
N PRO A 322 -13.99 -2.38 1.21
CA PRO A 322 -14.23 -1.42 0.12
C PRO A 322 -13.54 -0.06 0.33
N TRP A 323 -12.70 0.05 1.33
CA TRP A 323 -11.98 1.28 1.67
C TRP A 323 -10.59 1.37 1.02
N ARG A 324 -10.24 0.44 0.15
CA ARG A 324 -8.94 0.42 -0.54
C ARG A 324 -9.14 0.77 -2.00
N MET A 325 -9.02 2.07 -2.28
CA MET A 325 -9.05 2.59 -3.65
C MET A 325 -7.69 2.34 -4.30
N PRO A 326 -7.57 1.41 -5.23
CA PRO A 326 -6.32 1.22 -5.95
C PRO A 326 -6.11 2.33 -6.97
N ALA A 327 -4.86 2.73 -7.14
CA ALA A 327 -4.41 3.66 -8.16
C ALA A 327 -3.21 3.10 -8.95
N ASN A 328 -2.50 2.15 -8.35
CA ASN A 328 -1.26 1.60 -8.91
C ASN A 328 -1.33 0.07 -8.94
N SER A 329 -0.87 -0.51 -10.05
CA SER A 329 -0.78 -1.96 -10.27
C SER A 329 0.66 -2.47 -10.35
N ALA A 330 1.64 -1.57 -10.31
CA ALA A 330 3.06 -1.86 -10.22
C ALA A 330 3.76 -0.81 -9.35
N PHE A 331 4.77 -1.21 -8.62
CA PHE A 331 5.60 -0.29 -7.87
C PHE A 331 6.78 0.17 -8.73
N PHE A 332 7.37 1.33 -8.38
CA PHE A 332 8.53 1.90 -9.04
C PHE A 332 8.38 2.05 -10.57
N SER A 333 7.18 2.42 -11.00
CA SER A 333 6.86 2.61 -12.41
C SER A 333 6.91 4.08 -12.82
N PRO A 334 7.22 4.40 -14.09
CA PRO A 334 7.18 5.77 -14.57
C PRO A 334 5.76 6.33 -14.54
N LEU A 335 5.67 7.65 -14.36
CA LEU A 335 4.42 8.41 -14.50
C LEU A 335 4.02 8.53 -15.98
N THR A 336 2.77 8.90 -16.23
CA THR A 336 2.28 9.20 -17.58
C THR A 336 1.63 10.60 -17.60
N PRO A 337 2.26 11.60 -18.29
CA PRO A 337 3.58 11.53 -18.92
C PRO A 337 4.70 11.35 -17.89
N ALA A 338 5.84 10.79 -18.34
CA ALA A 338 7.03 10.65 -17.49
C ALA A 338 7.68 12.03 -17.22
N ASP A 339 8.39 12.14 -16.10
CA ASP A 339 9.24 13.28 -15.76
C ASP A 339 10.62 12.77 -15.33
N GLU A 340 11.66 13.51 -15.69
CA GLU A 340 13.05 13.24 -15.30
C GLU A 340 13.41 13.86 -13.93
N ALA A 341 12.53 14.72 -13.40
CA ALA A 341 12.75 15.34 -12.10
C ALA A 341 12.70 14.30 -10.97
N LEU A 342 13.37 14.61 -9.86
CA LEU A 342 13.31 13.79 -8.66
C LEU A 342 11.83 13.63 -8.22
N ARG A 343 11.39 12.41 -8.09
CA ARG A 343 10.06 12.09 -7.57
C ARG A 343 10.09 11.98 -6.05
N ASN A 344 9.07 12.53 -5.40
CA ASN A 344 8.89 12.41 -3.95
C ASN A 344 8.64 10.94 -3.55
N ASP A 345 7.80 10.28 -4.32
CA ASP A 345 7.39 8.89 -4.09
C ASP A 345 7.40 8.12 -5.41
N PRO A 346 8.59 7.66 -5.87
CA PRO A 346 8.70 6.95 -7.13
C PRO A 346 8.06 5.57 -7.11
N PHE A 347 7.74 5.02 -5.91
CA PHE A 347 7.24 3.67 -5.78
C PHE A 347 5.75 3.57 -6.10
N ASP A 348 4.92 4.49 -5.61
CA ASP A 348 3.47 4.35 -5.79
C ASP A 348 2.67 5.65 -5.93
N ASN A 349 3.30 6.81 -5.85
CA ASN A 349 2.63 8.10 -6.11
C ASN A 349 1.31 8.31 -5.36
N GLN A 350 1.23 7.91 -4.09
CA GLN A 350 -0.02 8.02 -3.31
C GLN A 350 -0.33 9.45 -2.87
N LEU A 351 0.69 10.24 -2.58
CA LEU A 351 0.54 11.66 -2.21
C LEU A 351 0.31 12.56 -3.42
N GLY A 352 0.77 12.14 -4.57
CA GLY A 352 0.97 12.96 -5.73
C GLY A 352 2.40 13.44 -5.87
N GLU A 353 2.74 13.92 -7.05
CA GLU A 353 4.04 14.49 -7.40
C GLU A 353 3.88 15.89 -7.91
N MET A 354 4.88 16.74 -7.65
CA MET A 354 4.93 18.10 -8.18
C MET A 354 6.36 18.47 -8.56
N CYS A 355 6.48 19.19 -9.67
CA CYS A 355 7.76 19.68 -10.20
C CYS A 355 7.61 21.17 -10.59
N VAL A 356 8.61 21.97 -10.30
CA VAL A 356 8.67 23.39 -10.68
C VAL A 356 9.98 23.64 -11.43
N ASP A 357 9.89 24.09 -12.67
CA ASP A 357 11.03 24.39 -13.56
C ASP A 357 12.05 23.22 -13.64
N GLY A 358 11.57 21.97 -13.71
CA GLY A 358 12.39 20.76 -13.75
C GLY A 358 12.94 20.31 -12.39
N ARG A 359 12.63 21.01 -11.29
CA ARG A 359 12.98 20.60 -9.93
C ARG A 359 11.80 19.86 -9.29
N GLY A 360 11.96 18.58 -9.02
CA GLY A 360 10.99 17.80 -8.25
C GLY A 360 10.90 18.28 -6.81
N LEU A 361 9.67 18.39 -6.31
CA LEU A 361 9.38 18.78 -4.93
C LEU A 361 9.24 17.53 -4.06
N THR A 362 9.65 17.64 -2.80
CA THR A 362 9.46 16.60 -1.79
C THR A 362 8.20 16.86 -0.95
N SER A 363 7.77 15.91 -0.16
CA SER A 363 6.64 16.07 0.79
C SER A 363 6.84 17.16 1.84
N TYR A 364 8.02 17.75 1.92
CA TYR A 364 8.31 18.93 2.73
C TYR A 364 8.07 20.25 1.96
N ASP A 365 8.03 20.18 0.63
CA ASP A 365 7.90 21.33 -0.27
C ASP A 365 6.46 21.53 -0.73
N PHE A 366 5.58 20.56 -0.58
CA PHE A 366 4.17 20.66 -0.99
C PHE A 366 3.20 20.18 0.10
N GLU A 367 1.96 20.62 -0.02
CA GLU A 367 0.87 20.22 0.86
C GLU A 367 -0.18 19.43 0.08
N VAL A 368 -0.77 18.44 0.76
CA VAL A 368 -1.83 17.59 0.20
C VAL A 368 -3.08 17.67 1.07
N GLU A 369 -4.22 17.88 0.43
CA GLU A 369 -5.53 17.85 1.08
C GLU A 369 -6.42 16.80 0.42
N ARG A 370 -7.04 15.94 1.21
CA ARG A 370 -7.94 14.89 0.71
C ARG A 370 -9.21 14.84 1.52
N THR A 371 -10.34 14.79 0.82
CA THR A 371 -11.65 14.59 1.44
C THR A 371 -12.45 13.56 0.67
N ALA A 372 -13.23 12.76 1.38
CA ALA A 372 -14.08 11.75 0.77
C ALA A 372 -15.52 11.83 1.30
N ARG A 373 -16.49 11.46 0.45
CA ARG A 373 -17.90 11.30 0.81
C ARG A 373 -18.41 9.99 0.24
N PHE A 374 -19.07 9.21 1.06
CA PHE A 374 -19.77 8.01 0.66
C PHE A 374 -21.16 8.41 0.16
N LEU A 375 -21.46 8.00 -1.06
CA LEU A 375 -22.73 8.31 -1.72
C LEU A 375 -23.72 7.14 -1.55
N PRO A 376 -25.03 7.42 -1.60
CA PRO A 376 -26.06 6.36 -1.55
C PRO A 376 -25.89 5.32 -2.66
#